data_e1dd3f94dd1a1b5142383fb7ae18390f
#
_entry.id   e1dd3f94dd1a1b5142383fb7ae18390f
#
_cell.length_a   1.000
_cell.length_b   1.000
_cell.length_c   1.000
_cell.angle_alpha   90.00
_cell.angle_beta   90.00
_cell.angle_gamma   90.00
#
_symmetry.space_group_name_H-M   'P 1'
#
loop_
_entity.id
_entity.type
_entity.pdbx_description
1 polymer ?
#
loop_
_entity_poly.entity_id
_entity_poly.type
_entity_poly.pdbx_seq_one_letter_code
_entity_poly.pdbx_strand_id
1 'polypeptide(L)'
;MRHVPRWYQDEACAAVLNALTQAENTHPIAAIVTGGGKSLIAAMLAERIIQRWPIRRVLILAPSMELVGQNTEEARSYLAPALASRIGVFCAGLNMKQRTEQITFATPQSFVNQARHFAAFDVVIVDEAHGFDLTTKTAHKIVEVLREKNPGVRFVALTGTDFRMQGLRIVPLSQCGLFNCKVYDLTSGRKFNRLIREGYIARIIAPSIRFPQIDVEGVKTKGGDYDEEELAKRAMLLTQQCVDVALDCAQDRKHFMWFAVNIQHARMIHNALAERDESVVTIHGELEKGERVDGIDAYLKKEHRHIVSVAMLTTGFNAKFVDCIVCLRPTRSLVLWRQIVGRGFRPYDSKENCLCLDAGGNFARHGALNEDMDNGDSRRGMWACSDQLVINPHAPKAKDGTAVSPRERSAIRFPMHSVPDETDLRVLLHMEALAQEPCNYWNDPEHMTCRQCGRPRQGYLAVIQKRAKAAPSLLGSDDSYLLHDEDEVVLEDAECSQTMIAHVDDMTLTPAGNSQLRIDYMTELGPCKLRLDFDRAAQDGAYYAYTRKFFELATGRKLPGEPHRALLMRDLIEKPVDLTLTKYQDNRVFVTEIRFIRNGELKSFRYDPAYTG
;
A
#
# COMPACT_ATOMS: atom_id res chain seq x y z
N MET A 1 -31.87 15.44 -8.46
CA MET A 1 -31.41 15.82 -7.11
C MET A 1 -29.91 16.03 -7.15
N ARG A 2 -29.38 17.08 -6.51
CA ARG A 2 -27.94 17.30 -6.39
C ARG A 2 -27.33 16.17 -5.56
N HIS A 3 -26.21 15.62 -5.98
CA HIS A 3 -25.48 14.59 -5.24
C HIS A 3 -25.04 15.15 -3.87
N VAL A 4 -25.37 14.45 -2.79
CA VAL A 4 -24.94 14.85 -1.44
C VAL A 4 -23.49 14.36 -1.27
N PRO A 5 -22.54 15.26 -0.99
CA PRO A 5 -21.17 14.86 -0.73
C PRO A 5 -21.05 13.93 0.48
N ARG A 6 -20.15 12.99 0.40
CA ARG A 6 -19.79 12.12 1.52
C ARG A 6 -18.80 12.83 2.42
N TRP A 7 -18.75 12.47 3.70
CA TRP A 7 -17.91 13.12 4.70
C TRP A 7 -16.44 13.30 4.25
N TYR A 8 -15.85 12.28 3.66
CA TYR A 8 -14.46 12.32 3.23
C TYR A 8 -14.22 13.23 2.02
N GLN A 9 -15.21 13.43 1.19
CA GLN A 9 -15.13 14.35 0.04
C GLN A 9 -15.13 15.80 0.55
N ASP A 10 -15.94 16.10 1.56
CA ASP A 10 -15.93 17.39 2.24
C ASP A 10 -14.63 17.65 2.98
N GLU A 11 -14.11 16.65 3.72
CA GLU A 11 -12.82 16.75 4.40
C GLU A 11 -11.67 16.97 3.42
N ALA A 12 -11.62 16.22 2.31
CA ALA A 12 -10.59 16.37 1.29
C ALA A 12 -10.60 17.78 0.69
N CYS A 13 -11.79 18.28 0.33
CA CYS A 13 -11.93 19.63 -0.20
C CYS A 13 -11.52 20.69 0.83
N ALA A 14 -11.90 20.53 2.09
CA ALA A 14 -11.53 21.46 3.16
C ALA A 14 -10.00 21.47 3.38
N ALA A 15 -9.36 20.31 3.41
CA ALA A 15 -7.92 20.19 3.58
C ALA A 15 -7.14 20.86 2.43
N VAL A 16 -7.56 20.61 1.18
CA VAL A 16 -6.95 21.23 -0.01
C VAL A 16 -7.13 22.76 0.02
N LEU A 17 -8.34 23.25 0.27
CA LEU A 17 -8.62 24.70 0.32
C LEU A 17 -7.83 25.40 1.43
N ASN A 18 -7.73 24.76 2.59
CA ASN A 18 -6.93 25.27 3.70
C ASN A 18 -5.45 25.41 3.30
N ALA A 19 -4.88 24.38 2.68
CA ALA A 19 -3.51 24.41 2.20
C ALA A 19 -3.28 25.51 1.13
N LEU A 20 -4.23 25.71 0.22
CA LEU A 20 -4.16 26.75 -0.79
C LEU A 20 -4.20 28.17 -0.21
N THR A 21 -4.71 28.33 1.02
CA THR A 21 -4.85 29.65 1.68
C THR A 21 -3.74 29.94 2.68
N GLN A 22 -3.09 28.91 3.26
CA GLN A 22 -2.15 29.09 4.38
C GLN A 22 -0.75 29.51 3.97
N ALA A 23 -0.24 29.05 2.84
CA ALA A 23 1.13 29.36 2.43
C ALA A 23 1.27 29.62 0.93
N GLU A 24 2.10 30.60 0.59
CA GLU A 24 2.55 30.80 -0.78
C GLU A 24 3.38 29.58 -1.23
N ASN A 25 3.23 29.16 -2.49
CA ASN A 25 3.92 28.00 -3.07
C ASN A 25 3.51 26.60 -2.54
N THR A 26 2.34 26.47 -1.91
CA THR A 26 1.82 25.16 -1.53
C THR A 26 1.10 24.52 -2.71
N HIS A 27 1.51 23.31 -3.08
CA HIS A 27 0.92 22.49 -4.13
C HIS A 27 0.44 21.17 -3.53
N PRO A 28 -0.80 21.14 -2.96
CA PRO A 28 -1.28 20.04 -2.12
C PRO A 28 -1.59 18.77 -2.90
N ILE A 29 -1.43 17.63 -2.21
CA ILE A 29 -1.82 16.30 -2.67
C ILE A 29 -2.99 15.83 -1.81
N ALA A 30 -4.09 15.43 -2.44
CA ALA A 30 -5.14 14.63 -1.83
C ALA A 30 -5.10 13.23 -2.44
N ALA A 31 -4.70 12.26 -1.64
CA ALA A 31 -4.68 10.85 -1.99
C ALA A 31 -6.06 10.24 -1.76
N ILE A 32 -6.75 9.89 -2.85
CA ILE A 32 -8.13 9.39 -2.83
C ILE A 32 -8.16 8.04 -3.53
N VAL A 33 -8.58 7.02 -2.81
CA VAL A 33 -8.67 5.65 -3.35
C VAL A 33 -9.43 5.58 -4.68
N THR A 34 -9.05 4.64 -5.53
CA THR A 34 -9.79 4.39 -6.77
C THR A 34 -11.23 3.99 -6.42
N GLY A 35 -12.21 4.65 -7.06
CA GLY A 35 -13.64 4.50 -6.69
C GLY A 35 -14.13 5.48 -5.62
N GLY A 36 -13.24 6.23 -4.95
CA GLY A 36 -13.61 7.22 -3.91
C GLY A 36 -14.20 8.54 -4.45
N GLY A 37 -14.46 8.67 -5.76
CA GLY A 37 -15.12 9.84 -6.35
C GLY A 37 -14.20 11.04 -6.55
N LYS A 38 -12.97 10.83 -7.05
CA LYS A 38 -12.02 11.91 -7.39
C LYS A 38 -12.63 12.98 -8.32
N SER A 39 -13.41 12.54 -9.31
CA SER A 39 -14.09 13.44 -10.27
C SER A 39 -15.05 14.41 -9.56
N LEU A 40 -15.83 13.90 -8.60
CA LEU A 40 -16.71 14.73 -7.80
C LEU A 40 -15.93 15.70 -6.90
N ILE A 41 -14.83 15.23 -6.28
CA ILE A 41 -13.95 16.09 -5.47
C ILE A 41 -13.36 17.22 -6.33
N ALA A 42 -12.94 16.93 -7.58
CA ALA A 42 -12.47 17.96 -8.50
C ALA A 42 -13.55 19.02 -8.80
N ALA A 43 -14.80 18.58 -9.03
CA ALA A 43 -15.93 19.47 -9.23
C ALA A 43 -16.25 20.31 -7.99
N MET A 44 -16.26 19.69 -6.80
CA MET A 44 -16.46 20.37 -5.51
C MET A 44 -15.37 21.41 -5.23
N LEU A 45 -14.11 21.07 -5.51
CA LEU A 45 -13.00 22.01 -5.38
C LEU A 45 -13.17 23.20 -6.32
N ALA A 46 -13.50 22.97 -7.59
CA ALA A 46 -13.73 24.04 -8.55
C ALA A 46 -14.89 24.95 -8.09
N GLU A 47 -16.00 24.37 -7.62
CA GLU A 47 -17.12 25.13 -7.06
C GLU A 47 -16.68 26.01 -5.88
N ARG A 48 -16.04 25.42 -4.87
CA ARG A 48 -15.64 26.13 -3.66
C ARG A 48 -14.58 27.21 -3.93
N ILE A 49 -13.66 26.97 -4.87
CA ILE A 49 -12.68 27.96 -5.30
C ILE A 49 -13.38 29.16 -5.92
N ILE A 50 -14.33 28.93 -6.84
CA ILE A 50 -15.04 30.02 -7.51
C ILE A 50 -16.02 30.74 -6.58
N GLN A 51 -16.67 30.04 -5.66
CA GLN A 51 -17.52 30.67 -4.62
C GLN A 51 -16.71 31.60 -3.71
N ARG A 52 -15.50 31.17 -3.33
CA ARG A 52 -14.62 31.97 -2.46
C ARG A 52 -13.90 33.08 -3.22
N TRP A 53 -13.57 32.86 -4.49
CA TRP A 53 -12.85 33.80 -5.36
C TRP A 53 -13.49 33.81 -6.76
N PRO A 54 -14.54 34.62 -6.97
CA PRO A 54 -15.40 34.55 -8.16
C PRO A 54 -14.73 34.81 -9.50
N ILE A 55 -13.58 35.49 -9.52
CA ILE A 55 -12.83 35.82 -10.74
C ILE A 55 -11.76 34.78 -11.11
N ARG A 56 -11.48 33.82 -10.21
CA ARG A 56 -10.44 32.80 -10.42
C ARG A 56 -10.86 31.80 -11.48
N ARG A 57 -9.88 31.30 -12.21
CA ARG A 57 -10.05 30.27 -13.24
C ARG A 57 -9.41 28.97 -12.81
N VAL A 58 -10.09 27.86 -13.07
CA VAL A 58 -9.67 26.51 -12.71
C VAL A 58 -9.47 25.68 -13.95
N LEU A 59 -8.28 25.06 -14.08
CA LEU A 59 -7.98 24.04 -15.08
C LEU A 59 -7.99 22.66 -14.41
N ILE A 60 -8.68 21.70 -15.01
CA ILE A 60 -8.70 20.30 -14.57
C ILE A 60 -8.08 19.45 -15.67
N LEU A 61 -6.93 18.86 -15.39
CA LEU A 61 -6.20 17.99 -16.29
C LEU A 61 -6.46 16.53 -15.94
N ALA A 62 -6.93 15.76 -16.91
CA ALA A 62 -7.11 14.31 -16.79
C ALA A 62 -6.33 13.60 -17.90
N PRO A 63 -5.73 12.42 -17.63
CA PRO A 63 -4.77 11.78 -18.55
C PRO A 63 -5.38 11.27 -19.86
N SER A 64 -6.68 11.00 -19.91
CA SER A 64 -7.34 10.47 -21.11
C SER A 64 -8.63 11.21 -21.46
N MET A 65 -9.08 11.07 -22.72
CA MET A 65 -10.32 11.70 -23.20
C MET A 65 -11.56 11.13 -22.48
N GLU A 66 -11.54 9.85 -22.13
CA GLU A 66 -12.61 9.17 -21.39
C GLU A 66 -12.79 9.80 -20.01
N LEU A 67 -11.67 10.02 -19.30
CA LEU A 67 -11.70 10.70 -18.01
C LEU A 67 -12.12 12.16 -18.10
N VAL A 68 -11.68 12.88 -19.14
CA VAL A 68 -12.15 14.25 -19.40
C VAL A 68 -13.67 14.26 -19.58
N GLY A 69 -14.20 13.33 -20.39
CA GLY A 69 -15.65 13.20 -20.61
C GLY A 69 -16.39 12.90 -19.30
N GLN A 70 -15.99 11.85 -18.59
CA GLN A 70 -16.62 11.44 -17.31
C GLN A 70 -16.56 12.54 -16.26
N ASN A 71 -15.38 13.15 -16.06
CA ASN A 71 -15.21 14.22 -15.07
C ASN A 71 -16.06 15.45 -15.42
N THR A 72 -16.22 15.77 -16.71
CA THR A 72 -17.05 16.88 -17.16
C THR A 72 -18.53 16.61 -16.92
N GLU A 73 -19.02 15.41 -17.24
CA GLU A 73 -20.41 15.03 -17.01
C GLU A 73 -20.76 15.00 -15.52
N GLU A 74 -19.87 14.45 -14.70
CA GLU A 74 -20.05 14.44 -13.25
C GLU A 74 -20.06 15.85 -12.68
N ALA A 75 -19.17 16.74 -13.15
CA ALA A 75 -19.14 18.13 -12.74
C ALA A 75 -20.45 18.87 -13.15
N ARG A 76 -20.93 18.66 -14.38
CA ARG A 76 -22.18 19.25 -14.85
C ARG A 76 -23.40 18.77 -14.07
N SER A 77 -23.41 17.50 -13.66
CA SER A 77 -24.51 16.94 -12.86
C SER A 77 -24.51 17.44 -11.41
N TYR A 78 -23.33 17.74 -10.89
CA TYR A 78 -23.15 18.19 -9.51
C TYR A 78 -23.34 19.70 -9.34
N LEU A 79 -22.77 20.51 -10.22
CA LEU A 79 -22.74 21.96 -10.10
C LEU A 79 -24.12 22.59 -10.35
N ALA A 80 -24.39 23.71 -9.69
CA ALA A 80 -25.57 24.52 -9.99
C ALA A 80 -25.56 24.98 -11.47
N PRO A 81 -26.70 25.11 -12.14
CA PRO A 81 -26.78 25.45 -13.57
C PRO A 81 -25.96 26.67 -13.97
N ALA A 82 -25.96 27.72 -13.14
CA ALA A 82 -25.19 28.95 -13.36
C ALA A 82 -23.68 28.72 -13.37
N LEU A 83 -23.17 27.70 -12.66
CA LEU A 83 -21.76 27.35 -12.64
C LEU A 83 -21.45 26.28 -13.68
N ALA A 84 -22.37 25.34 -13.89
CA ALA A 84 -22.25 24.31 -14.92
C ALA A 84 -22.14 24.92 -16.34
N SER A 85 -22.81 26.06 -16.60
CA SER A 85 -22.68 26.80 -17.87
C SER A 85 -21.29 27.44 -18.10
N ARG A 86 -20.46 27.53 -17.04
CA ARG A 86 -19.08 28.04 -17.11
C ARG A 86 -18.04 26.95 -17.34
N ILE A 87 -18.47 25.71 -17.60
CA ILE A 87 -17.60 24.58 -17.91
C ILE A 87 -17.28 24.56 -19.40
N GLY A 88 -15.99 24.58 -19.72
CA GLY A 88 -15.47 24.33 -21.04
C GLY A 88 -14.66 23.03 -21.11
N VAL A 89 -14.61 22.45 -22.29
CA VAL A 89 -13.82 21.25 -22.57
C VAL A 89 -12.84 21.52 -23.70
N PHE A 90 -11.58 21.20 -23.45
CA PHE A 90 -10.52 21.29 -24.44
C PHE A 90 -9.83 19.93 -24.62
N CYS A 91 -10.37 19.11 -25.50
CA CYS A 91 -9.91 17.76 -25.74
C CYS A 91 -10.06 17.38 -27.22
N ALA A 92 -8.95 17.14 -27.89
CA ALA A 92 -8.95 16.78 -29.31
C ALA A 92 -9.71 15.46 -29.58
N GLY A 93 -9.55 14.47 -28.68
CA GLY A 93 -10.24 13.17 -28.78
C GLY A 93 -11.76 13.27 -28.71
N LEU A 94 -12.30 14.30 -28.05
CA LEU A 94 -13.72 14.60 -27.95
C LEU A 94 -14.18 15.65 -28.98
N ASN A 95 -13.28 16.12 -29.84
CA ASN A 95 -13.52 17.21 -30.80
C ASN A 95 -14.04 18.51 -30.15
N MET A 96 -13.65 18.80 -28.89
CA MET A 96 -14.05 19.98 -28.14
C MET A 96 -12.87 20.95 -28.01
N LYS A 97 -13.10 22.27 -28.24
CA LYS A 97 -12.04 23.30 -28.31
C LYS A 97 -12.40 24.58 -27.56
N GLN A 98 -13.16 24.48 -26.46
CA GLN A 98 -13.59 25.62 -25.63
C GLN A 98 -12.42 26.13 -24.79
N ARG A 99 -12.18 27.46 -24.76
CA ARG A 99 -10.97 28.06 -24.14
C ARG A 99 -11.25 29.21 -23.18
N THR A 100 -12.43 29.78 -23.24
CA THR A 100 -12.79 31.03 -22.56
C THR A 100 -13.44 30.81 -21.20
N GLU A 101 -13.91 29.60 -20.95
CA GLU A 101 -14.72 29.22 -19.80
C GLU A 101 -13.89 29.22 -18.51
N GLN A 102 -14.56 29.49 -17.41
CA GLN A 102 -13.93 29.67 -16.10
C GLN A 102 -13.41 28.36 -15.52
N ILE A 103 -14.11 27.25 -15.77
CA ILE A 103 -13.68 25.89 -15.42
C ILE A 103 -13.37 25.17 -16.74
N THR A 104 -12.13 24.75 -16.93
CA THR A 104 -11.71 24.08 -18.17
C THR A 104 -11.23 22.66 -17.87
N PHE A 105 -11.83 21.66 -18.53
CA PHE A 105 -11.36 20.29 -18.52
C PHE A 105 -10.53 20.00 -19.78
N ALA A 106 -9.36 19.39 -19.62
CA ALA A 106 -8.48 19.12 -20.76
C ALA A 106 -7.62 17.87 -20.54
N THR A 107 -7.17 17.26 -21.65
CA THR A 107 -6.03 16.33 -21.59
C THR A 107 -4.71 17.12 -21.68
N PRO A 108 -3.64 16.68 -21.00
CA PRO A 108 -2.31 17.31 -21.11
C PRO A 108 -1.84 17.48 -22.56
N GLN A 109 -2.03 16.46 -23.40
CA GLN A 109 -1.63 16.47 -24.82
C GLN A 109 -2.40 17.50 -25.64
N SER A 110 -3.71 17.64 -25.41
CA SER A 110 -4.50 18.66 -26.10
C SER A 110 -4.12 20.06 -25.63
N PHE A 111 -3.95 20.23 -24.31
CA PHE A 111 -3.69 21.52 -23.69
C PHE A 111 -2.30 22.07 -24.05
N VAL A 112 -1.23 21.27 -23.98
CA VAL A 112 0.16 21.73 -24.14
C VAL A 112 0.41 22.47 -25.45
N ASN A 113 -0.21 22.00 -26.55
CA ASN A 113 -0.04 22.58 -27.88
C ASN A 113 -0.72 23.93 -28.03
N GLN A 114 -1.68 24.24 -27.18
CA GLN A 114 -2.50 25.45 -27.24
C GLN A 114 -2.44 26.27 -25.94
N ALA A 115 -1.61 25.91 -24.99
CA ALA A 115 -1.55 26.53 -23.66
C ALA A 115 -1.37 28.05 -23.68
N ARG A 116 -0.59 28.56 -24.64
CA ARG A 116 -0.36 30.01 -24.85
C ARG A 116 -1.62 30.79 -25.26
N HIS A 117 -2.64 30.13 -25.80
CA HIS A 117 -3.87 30.78 -26.26
C HIS A 117 -4.96 30.84 -25.16
N PHE A 118 -4.74 30.23 -24.01
CA PHE A 118 -5.64 30.37 -22.88
C PHE A 118 -5.31 31.63 -22.07
N ALA A 119 -6.30 32.22 -21.43
CA ALA A 119 -6.05 33.18 -20.37
C ALA A 119 -5.41 32.46 -19.15
N ALA A 120 -4.84 33.24 -18.23
CA ALA A 120 -4.20 32.68 -17.05
C ALA A 120 -5.17 31.83 -16.21
N PHE A 121 -4.68 30.75 -15.64
CA PHE A 121 -5.37 29.95 -14.63
C PHE A 121 -4.76 30.21 -13.25
N ASP A 122 -5.59 30.13 -12.23
CA ASP A 122 -5.18 30.35 -10.84
C ASP A 122 -4.92 29.02 -10.10
N VAL A 123 -5.75 28.02 -10.39
CA VAL A 123 -5.62 26.69 -9.84
C VAL A 123 -5.68 25.65 -10.95
N VAL A 124 -4.76 24.69 -10.88
CA VAL A 124 -4.70 23.55 -11.78
C VAL A 124 -4.88 22.27 -10.96
N ILE A 125 -5.98 21.60 -11.17
CA ILE A 125 -6.26 20.29 -10.55
C ILE A 125 -5.79 19.21 -11.51
N VAL A 126 -4.89 18.37 -11.08
CA VAL A 126 -4.34 17.27 -11.88
C VAL A 126 -4.91 15.95 -11.36
N ASP A 127 -5.79 15.36 -12.15
CA ASP A 127 -6.33 14.02 -11.87
C ASP A 127 -5.31 12.95 -12.31
N GLU A 128 -5.27 11.85 -11.56
CA GLU A 128 -4.24 10.79 -11.65
C GLU A 128 -2.81 11.40 -11.69
N ALA A 129 -2.54 12.29 -10.75
CA ALA A 129 -1.34 13.11 -10.69
C ALA A 129 -0.01 12.33 -10.64
N HIS A 130 -0.04 11.04 -10.26
CA HIS A 130 1.13 10.17 -10.33
C HIS A 130 1.68 10.03 -11.76
N GLY A 131 0.82 10.16 -12.78
CA GLY A 131 1.20 10.16 -14.20
C GLY A 131 1.70 11.52 -14.72
N PHE A 132 1.51 12.62 -13.99
CA PHE A 132 1.93 13.96 -14.42
C PHE A 132 3.37 14.25 -14.01
N ASP A 133 4.33 13.78 -14.80
CA ASP A 133 5.76 13.80 -14.49
C ASP A 133 6.51 14.97 -15.16
N LEU A 134 7.17 15.80 -14.33
CA LEU A 134 7.97 16.94 -14.82
C LEU A 134 9.19 16.53 -15.66
N THR A 135 9.62 15.27 -15.61
CA THR A 135 10.67 14.75 -16.49
C THR A 135 10.19 14.63 -17.94
N THR A 136 8.86 14.60 -18.15
CA THR A 136 8.28 14.57 -19.49
C THR A 136 8.21 15.98 -20.09
N LYS A 137 8.52 16.10 -21.40
CA LYS A 137 8.45 17.37 -22.11
C LYS A 137 7.05 18.02 -22.02
N THR A 138 5.98 17.22 -22.03
CA THR A 138 4.60 17.69 -21.97
C THR A 138 4.28 18.36 -20.64
N ALA A 139 4.51 17.67 -19.52
CA ALA A 139 4.21 18.21 -18.19
C ALA A 139 5.09 19.44 -17.88
N HIS A 140 6.40 19.37 -18.19
CA HIS A 140 7.32 20.49 -18.01
C HIS A 140 6.83 21.74 -18.74
N LYS A 141 6.51 21.63 -20.04
CA LYS A 141 6.04 22.75 -20.85
C LYS A 141 4.70 23.32 -20.37
N ILE A 142 3.79 22.47 -19.89
CA ILE A 142 2.51 22.93 -19.30
C ILE A 142 2.78 23.80 -18.07
N VAL A 143 3.61 23.34 -17.14
CA VAL A 143 3.93 24.07 -15.92
C VAL A 143 4.65 25.37 -16.23
N GLU A 144 5.62 25.36 -17.16
CA GLU A 144 6.34 26.54 -17.62
C GLU A 144 5.37 27.61 -18.14
N VAL A 145 4.53 27.28 -19.13
CA VAL A 145 3.59 28.24 -19.73
C VAL A 145 2.54 28.74 -18.72
N LEU A 146 2.09 27.90 -17.81
CA LEU A 146 1.14 28.33 -16.78
C LEU A 146 1.78 29.30 -15.79
N ARG A 147 3.03 29.08 -15.40
CA ARG A 147 3.80 29.98 -14.50
C ARG A 147 4.22 31.27 -15.21
N GLU A 148 4.54 31.24 -16.51
CA GLU A 148 4.78 32.47 -17.31
C GLU A 148 3.55 33.40 -17.28
N LYS A 149 2.33 32.84 -17.35
CA LYS A 149 1.09 33.62 -17.36
C LYS A 149 0.61 34.03 -15.97
N ASN A 150 0.84 33.21 -14.98
CA ASN A 150 0.51 33.47 -13.60
C ASN A 150 1.58 32.81 -12.68
N PRO A 151 2.57 33.58 -12.22
CA PRO A 151 3.58 33.07 -11.28
C PRO A 151 3.00 32.49 -9.99
N GLY A 152 1.81 32.94 -9.60
CA GLY A 152 1.09 32.48 -8.41
C GLY A 152 0.19 31.27 -8.66
N VAL A 153 0.25 30.63 -9.83
CA VAL A 153 -0.58 29.44 -10.13
C VAL A 153 -0.33 28.29 -9.15
N ARG A 154 -1.42 27.69 -8.65
CA ARG A 154 -1.37 26.56 -7.70
C ARG A 154 -1.73 25.27 -8.38
N PHE A 155 -1.01 24.20 -8.05
CA PHE A 155 -1.28 22.86 -8.54
C PHE A 155 -1.82 22.00 -7.40
N VAL A 156 -2.90 21.27 -7.67
CA VAL A 156 -3.53 20.33 -6.75
C VAL A 156 -3.46 18.95 -7.36
N ALA A 157 -2.90 17.99 -6.65
CA ALA A 157 -2.89 16.60 -7.05
C ALA A 157 -4.11 15.86 -6.51
N LEU A 158 -4.88 15.20 -7.39
CA LEU A 158 -5.83 14.16 -7.03
C LEU A 158 -5.30 12.84 -7.57
N THR A 159 -5.12 11.84 -6.71
CA THR A 159 -4.53 10.56 -7.15
C THR A 159 -4.97 9.41 -6.25
N GLY A 160 -5.07 8.20 -6.81
CA GLY A 160 -5.23 6.97 -6.04
C GLY A 160 -3.90 6.40 -5.54
N THR A 161 -2.78 6.99 -6.00
CA THR A 161 -1.41 6.58 -5.65
C THR A 161 -0.58 7.85 -5.51
N ASP A 162 -0.21 8.19 -4.28
CA ASP A 162 0.54 9.39 -3.92
C ASP A 162 2.07 9.21 -4.02
N PHE A 163 2.49 8.27 -4.85
CA PHE A 163 3.89 7.94 -5.11
C PHE A 163 4.10 7.57 -6.58
N ARG A 164 5.37 7.51 -6.98
CA ARG A 164 5.82 6.99 -8.27
C ARG A 164 6.82 5.87 -8.07
N MET A 165 6.91 5.01 -9.09
CA MET A 165 7.98 4.03 -9.18
C MET A 165 9.16 4.62 -9.96
N GLN A 166 10.35 4.64 -9.36
CA GLN A 166 11.62 4.90 -10.03
C GLN A 166 12.44 3.61 -10.01
N GLY A 167 12.32 2.81 -11.06
CA GLY A 167 12.75 1.42 -11.03
C GLY A 167 11.94 0.64 -9.99
N LEU A 168 12.61 0.08 -8.97
CA LEU A 168 11.96 -0.62 -7.85
C LEU A 168 11.67 0.29 -6.64
N ARG A 169 12.16 1.52 -6.66
CA ARG A 169 12.02 2.44 -5.54
C ARG A 169 10.68 3.17 -5.61
N ILE A 170 9.98 3.19 -4.50
CA ILE A 170 8.79 4.02 -4.29
C ILE A 170 9.25 5.42 -3.88
N VAL A 171 8.83 6.44 -4.63
CA VAL A 171 9.14 7.84 -4.33
C VAL A 171 7.84 8.58 -4.09
N PRO A 172 7.62 9.14 -2.89
CA PRO A 172 6.44 9.95 -2.61
C PRO A 172 6.25 11.07 -3.62
N LEU A 173 5.03 11.32 -4.03
CA LEU A 173 4.72 12.35 -5.03
C LEU A 173 5.14 13.76 -4.54
N SER A 174 5.13 13.97 -3.23
CA SER A 174 5.64 15.20 -2.58
C SER A 174 7.13 15.45 -2.76
N GLN A 175 7.89 14.42 -3.14
CA GLN A 175 9.34 14.51 -3.44
C GLN A 175 9.63 14.57 -4.95
N CYS A 176 8.59 14.56 -5.80
CA CYS A 176 8.74 14.56 -7.27
C CYS A 176 8.76 15.96 -7.90
N GLY A 177 8.93 17.02 -7.13
CA GLY A 177 9.29 18.37 -7.56
C GLY A 177 8.15 19.36 -7.84
N LEU A 178 6.93 18.93 -8.21
CA LEU A 178 5.80 19.84 -8.43
C LEU A 178 4.91 19.96 -7.20
N PHE A 179 4.41 18.84 -6.73
CA PHE A 179 3.57 18.76 -5.54
C PHE A 179 4.47 18.63 -4.32
N ASN A 180 4.14 19.29 -3.22
CA ASN A 180 5.07 19.41 -2.08
C ASN A 180 4.45 19.12 -0.71
N CYS A 181 3.15 18.87 -0.63
CA CYS A 181 2.47 18.69 0.64
C CYS A 181 1.31 17.70 0.51
N LYS A 182 1.36 16.55 1.19
CA LYS A 182 0.21 15.66 1.32
C LYS A 182 -0.69 16.18 2.42
N VAL A 183 -1.89 16.61 2.07
CA VAL A 183 -2.86 17.25 3.00
C VAL A 183 -4.03 16.33 3.36
N TYR A 184 -4.27 15.30 2.56
CA TYR A 184 -5.34 14.34 2.81
C TYR A 184 -4.97 12.96 2.27
N ASP A 185 -5.22 11.91 3.06
CA ASP A 185 -5.00 10.53 2.67
C ASP A 185 -6.23 9.66 2.97
N LEU A 186 -6.72 9.00 1.93
CA LEU A 186 -7.83 8.06 1.95
C LEU A 186 -7.43 6.71 1.33
N THR A 187 -6.14 6.49 1.09
CA THR A 187 -5.62 5.30 0.41
C THR A 187 -5.10 4.25 1.37
N SER A 188 -5.04 4.57 2.66
CA SER A 188 -4.47 3.70 3.69
C SER A 188 -5.13 3.92 5.06
N GLY A 189 -4.85 3.02 5.98
CA GLY A 189 -5.18 3.13 7.40
C GLY A 189 -6.68 3.23 7.71
N ARG A 190 -7.00 3.89 8.81
CA ARG A 190 -8.37 3.95 9.38
C ARG A 190 -9.42 4.51 8.44
N LYS A 191 -9.08 5.56 7.68
CA LYS A 191 -10.04 6.18 6.76
C LYS A 191 -10.41 5.24 5.62
N PHE A 192 -9.44 4.50 5.10
CA PHE A 192 -9.69 3.48 4.08
C PHE A 192 -10.64 2.39 4.60
N ASN A 193 -10.36 1.86 5.79
CA ASN A 193 -11.19 0.83 6.40
C ASN A 193 -12.59 1.31 6.73
N ARG A 194 -12.71 2.58 7.16
CA ARG A 194 -14.01 3.23 7.35
C ARG A 194 -14.82 3.29 6.07
N LEU A 195 -14.19 3.52 4.90
CA LEU A 195 -14.89 3.47 3.61
C LEU A 195 -15.50 2.12 3.32
N ILE A 196 -14.79 1.03 3.64
CA ILE A 196 -15.28 -0.34 3.46
C ILE A 196 -16.48 -0.58 4.38
N ARG A 197 -16.37 -0.25 5.67
CA ARG A 197 -17.43 -0.46 6.66
C ARG A 197 -18.70 0.32 6.34
N GLU A 198 -18.55 1.54 5.86
CA GLU A 198 -19.68 2.40 5.48
C GLU A 198 -20.21 2.08 4.07
N GLY A 199 -19.65 1.07 3.37
CA GLY A 199 -20.07 0.65 2.03
C GLY A 199 -19.77 1.67 0.93
N TYR A 200 -18.87 2.63 1.17
CA TYR A 200 -18.47 3.59 0.15
C TYR A 200 -17.50 3.00 -0.87
N ILE A 201 -16.80 1.95 -0.51
CA ILE A 201 -16.05 1.09 -1.42
C ILE A 201 -16.39 -0.37 -1.12
N ALA A 202 -16.39 -1.20 -2.16
CA ALA A 202 -16.64 -2.62 -2.02
C ALA A 202 -15.42 -3.33 -1.44
N ARG A 203 -15.66 -4.33 -0.63
CA ARG A 203 -14.64 -5.19 -0.05
C ARG A 203 -13.99 -6.05 -1.13
N ILE A 204 -12.67 -6.24 -1.08
CA ILE A 204 -11.95 -7.20 -1.92
C ILE A 204 -11.71 -8.45 -1.08
N ILE A 205 -12.08 -9.60 -1.63
CA ILE A 205 -11.85 -10.90 -1.01
C ILE A 205 -10.98 -11.80 -1.90
N ALA A 206 -10.32 -12.74 -1.28
CA ALA A 206 -9.51 -13.73 -1.97
C ALA A 206 -10.23 -15.09 -2.06
N PRO A 207 -9.77 -15.98 -2.95
CA PRO A 207 -10.36 -17.31 -3.07
C PRO A 207 -10.05 -18.15 -1.84
N SER A 208 -11.01 -19.00 -1.44
CA SER A 208 -10.83 -20.02 -0.39
C SER A 208 -9.89 -21.17 -0.82
N ILE A 209 -9.60 -21.27 -2.09
CA ILE A 209 -8.75 -22.30 -2.69
C ILE A 209 -7.44 -21.70 -3.22
N ARG A 210 -6.43 -22.55 -3.38
CA ARG A 210 -5.17 -22.13 -4.00
C ARG A 210 -5.37 -21.86 -5.49
N PHE A 211 -5.24 -20.59 -5.89
CA PHE A 211 -5.26 -20.20 -7.30
C PHE A 211 -3.90 -20.47 -7.95
N PRO A 212 -3.83 -20.92 -9.23
CA PRO A 212 -2.57 -21.17 -9.94
C PRO A 212 -1.68 -19.93 -9.95
N GLN A 213 -0.37 -20.10 -9.78
CA GLN A 213 0.59 -19.01 -9.71
C GLN A 213 1.57 -19.08 -10.88
N ILE A 214 1.74 -17.96 -11.59
CA ILE A 214 2.70 -17.80 -12.67
C ILE A 214 4.09 -17.62 -12.04
N ASP A 215 5.00 -18.50 -12.39
CA ASP A 215 6.39 -18.39 -11.97
C ASP A 215 7.09 -17.24 -12.71
N VAL A 216 7.64 -16.30 -11.97
CA VAL A 216 8.37 -15.13 -12.49
C VAL A 216 9.87 -15.20 -12.21
N GLU A 217 10.36 -16.31 -11.65
CA GLU A 217 11.77 -16.48 -11.35
C GLU A 217 12.61 -16.45 -12.64
N GLY A 218 13.63 -15.60 -12.66
CA GLY A 218 14.51 -15.41 -13.81
C GLY A 218 13.93 -14.59 -14.98
N VAL A 219 12.68 -14.12 -14.92
CA VAL A 219 12.13 -13.21 -15.94
C VAL A 219 12.90 -11.89 -15.94
N LYS A 220 13.38 -11.49 -17.10
CA LYS A 220 14.09 -10.20 -17.26
C LYS A 220 13.18 -9.02 -16.95
N THR A 221 13.78 -7.91 -16.56
CA THR A 221 13.06 -6.66 -16.31
C THR A 221 13.38 -5.64 -17.39
N LYS A 222 12.34 -4.91 -17.84
CA LYS A 222 12.43 -3.84 -18.82
C LYS A 222 11.54 -2.68 -18.38
N GLY A 223 12.09 -1.47 -18.34
CA GLY A 223 11.30 -0.28 -17.97
C GLY A 223 10.76 -0.28 -16.52
N GLY A 224 11.35 -1.08 -15.61
CA GLY A 224 10.92 -1.18 -14.20
C GLY A 224 9.87 -2.25 -13.92
N ASP A 225 9.36 -2.95 -14.94
CA ASP A 225 8.48 -4.11 -14.80
C ASP A 225 9.10 -5.34 -15.50
N TYR A 226 8.42 -6.47 -15.50
CA TYR A 226 8.85 -7.69 -16.21
C TYR A 226 8.88 -7.48 -17.73
N ASP A 227 9.78 -8.17 -18.42
CA ASP A 227 9.75 -8.26 -19.87
C ASP A 227 8.44 -8.93 -20.32
N GLU A 228 7.66 -8.21 -21.12
CA GLU A 228 6.30 -8.58 -21.46
C GLU A 228 6.24 -9.87 -22.29
N GLU A 229 7.19 -10.08 -23.20
CA GLU A 229 7.19 -11.25 -24.08
C GLU A 229 7.54 -12.53 -23.31
N GLU A 230 8.56 -12.46 -22.44
CA GLU A 230 8.98 -13.57 -21.63
C GLU A 230 7.90 -13.93 -20.59
N LEU A 231 7.31 -12.93 -19.95
CA LEU A 231 6.23 -13.10 -19.00
C LEU A 231 4.98 -13.71 -19.64
N ALA A 232 4.61 -13.26 -20.84
CA ALA A 232 3.46 -13.79 -21.57
C ALA A 232 3.61 -15.28 -21.88
N LYS A 233 4.81 -15.73 -22.30
CA LYS A 233 5.06 -17.17 -22.53
C LYS A 233 4.77 -18.01 -21.29
N ARG A 234 5.18 -17.54 -20.11
CA ARG A 234 4.92 -18.25 -18.85
C ARG A 234 3.45 -18.21 -18.44
N ALA A 235 2.79 -17.08 -18.61
CA ALA A 235 1.38 -16.92 -18.31
C ALA A 235 0.49 -17.81 -19.19
N MET A 236 0.82 -17.92 -20.48
CA MET A 236 0.11 -18.76 -21.43
C MET A 236 0.13 -20.24 -21.06
N LEU A 237 1.18 -20.76 -20.42
CA LEU A 237 1.25 -22.15 -19.98
C LEU A 237 0.17 -22.52 -18.95
N LEU A 238 -0.29 -21.54 -18.18
CA LEU A 238 -1.26 -21.76 -17.11
C LEU A 238 -2.66 -21.23 -17.45
N THR A 239 -2.86 -20.63 -18.63
CA THR A 239 -4.11 -19.93 -18.98
C THR A 239 -5.33 -20.85 -18.86
N GLN A 240 -5.29 -22.04 -19.44
CA GLN A 240 -6.42 -22.99 -19.39
C GLN A 240 -6.77 -23.37 -17.95
N GLN A 241 -5.74 -23.72 -17.16
CA GLN A 241 -5.91 -24.05 -15.75
C GLN A 241 -6.47 -22.88 -14.93
N CYS A 242 -5.99 -21.64 -15.19
CA CYS A 242 -6.48 -20.45 -14.50
C CYS A 242 -7.95 -20.18 -14.84
N VAL A 243 -8.35 -20.40 -16.09
CA VAL A 243 -9.76 -20.24 -16.52
C VAL A 243 -10.64 -21.29 -15.83
N ASP A 244 -10.25 -22.58 -15.85
CA ASP A 244 -11.01 -23.64 -15.18
C ASP A 244 -11.21 -23.34 -13.69
N VAL A 245 -10.11 -23.07 -12.99
CA VAL A 245 -10.16 -22.79 -11.54
C VAL A 245 -10.95 -21.52 -11.25
N ALA A 246 -10.85 -20.48 -12.11
CA ALA A 246 -11.62 -19.25 -11.91
C ALA A 246 -13.13 -19.48 -12.04
N LEU A 247 -13.56 -20.24 -13.05
CA LEU A 247 -14.97 -20.56 -13.25
C LEU A 247 -15.52 -21.45 -12.13
N ASP A 248 -14.72 -22.42 -11.66
CA ASP A 248 -15.10 -23.33 -10.58
C ASP A 248 -15.25 -22.62 -9.23
N CYS A 249 -14.30 -21.75 -8.88
CA CYS A 249 -14.32 -21.08 -7.57
C CYS A 249 -15.19 -19.81 -7.52
N ALA A 250 -15.63 -19.30 -8.66
CA ALA A 250 -16.39 -18.07 -8.79
C ALA A 250 -17.75 -18.25 -9.47
N GLN A 251 -18.42 -19.39 -9.23
CA GLN A 251 -19.73 -19.72 -9.82
C GLN A 251 -20.83 -18.71 -9.43
N ASP A 252 -20.72 -18.11 -8.24
CA ASP A 252 -21.63 -17.09 -7.73
C ASP A 252 -21.40 -15.69 -8.34
N ARG A 253 -20.30 -15.50 -9.07
CA ARG A 253 -19.94 -14.20 -9.68
C ARG A 253 -20.59 -14.02 -11.04
N LYS A 254 -21.00 -12.77 -11.29
CA LYS A 254 -21.76 -12.41 -12.49
C LYS A 254 -20.94 -11.72 -13.55
N HIS A 255 -19.92 -10.93 -13.16
CA HIS A 255 -19.17 -10.08 -14.10
C HIS A 255 -17.69 -10.09 -13.79
N PHE A 256 -16.90 -10.64 -14.68
CA PHE A 256 -15.47 -10.84 -14.55
C PHE A 256 -14.69 -9.82 -15.34
N MET A 257 -13.58 -9.35 -14.76
CA MET A 257 -12.57 -8.54 -15.43
C MET A 257 -11.22 -9.25 -15.38
N TRP A 258 -10.70 -9.61 -16.56
CA TRP A 258 -9.45 -10.33 -16.72
C TRP A 258 -8.33 -9.39 -17.17
N PHE A 259 -7.18 -9.49 -16.54
CA PHE A 259 -5.98 -8.73 -16.89
C PHE A 259 -4.93 -9.64 -17.48
N ALA A 260 -4.69 -9.49 -18.78
CA ALA A 260 -3.70 -10.25 -19.54
C ALA A 260 -2.36 -9.52 -19.60
N VAL A 261 -1.28 -10.25 -19.86
CA VAL A 261 0.06 -9.70 -20.05
C VAL A 261 0.15 -8.90 -21.36
N ASN A 262 -0.20 -9.53 -22.48
CA ASN A 262 -0.17 -8.94 -23.82
C ASN A 262 -1.39 -9.39 -24.65
N ILE A 263 -1.47 -8.94 -25.91
CA ILE A 263 -2.59 -9.21 -26.79
C ILE A 263 -2.72 -10.70 -27.13
N GLN A 264 -1.60 -11.39 -27.35
CA GLN A 264 -1.62 -12.82 -27.65
C GLN A 264 -2.17 -13.62 -26.46
N HIS A 265 -1.74 -13.28 -25.25
CA HIS A 265 -2.27 -13.89 -24.01
C HIS A 265 -3.76 -13.56 -23.82
N ALA A 266 -4.19 -12.32 -24.13
CA ALA A 266 -5.60 -11.95 -24.04
C ALA A 266 -6.48 -12.75 -25.01
N ARG A 267 -6.02 -12.99 -26.24
CA ARG A 267 -6.70 -13.85 -27.20
C ARG A 267 -6.79 -15.30 -26.70
N MET A 268 -5.76 -15.80 -26.03
CA MET A 268 -5.78 -17.14 -25.46
C MET A 268 -6.80 -17.26 -24.31
N ILE A 269 -6.89 -16.25 -23.44
CA ILE A 269 -7.92 -16.19 -22.40
C ILE A 269 -9.32 -16.14 -23.02
N HIS A 270 -9.52 -15.31 -24.04
CA HIS A 270 -10.77 -15.21 -24.79
C HIS A 270 -11.19 -16.57 -25.33
N ASN A 271 -10.30 -17.24 -26.06
CA ASN A 271 -10.60 -18.55 -26.64
C ASN A 271 -10.92 -19.60 -25.58
N ALA A 272 -10.16 -19.60 -24.48
CA ALA A 272 -10.39 -20.52 -23.38
C ALA A 272 -11.75 -20.31 -22.70
N LEU A 273 -12.23 -19.08 -22.59
CA LEU A 273 -13.58 -18.76 -22.10
C LEU A 273 -14.65 -19.14 -23.13
N ALA A 274 -14.45 -18.81 -24.40
CA ALA A 274 -15.39 -19.14 -25.47
C ALA A 274 -15.56 -20.66 -25.66
N GLU A 275 -14.49 -21.47 -25.51
CA GLU A 275 -14.54 -22.93 -25.53
C GLU A 275 -15.40 -23.52 -24.40
N ARG A 276 -15.72 -22.73 -23.37
CA ARG A 276 -16.56 -23.08 -22.22
C ARG A 276 -17.94 -22.42 -22.26
N ASP A 277 -18.36 -21.96 -23.46
CA ASP A 277 -19.60 -21.26 -23.71
C ASP A 277 -19.80 -19.97 -22.88
N GLU A 278 -18.70 -19.37 -22.39
CA GLU A 278 -18.74 -18.10 -21.66
C GLU A 278 -18.77 -16.91 -22.62
N SER A 279 -19.65 -15.94 -22.35
CA SER A 279 -19.73 -14.71 -23.16
C SER A 279 -18.60 -13.75 -22.80
N VAL A 280 -17.72 -13.45 -23.77
CA VAL A 280 -16.49 -12.71 -23.54
C VAL A 280 -16.24 -11.64 -24.61
N VAL A 281 -15.73 -10.49 -24.17
CA VAL A 281 -15.19 -9.44 -25.05
C VAL A 281 -13.76 -9.11 -24.66
N THR A 282 -12.91 -8.85 -25.67
CA THR A 282 -11.50 -8.52 -25.46
C THR A 282 -11.20 -7.12 -25.91
N ILE A 283 -10.54 -6.32 -25.06
CA ILE A 283 -10.20 -4.92 -25.30
C ILE A 283 -8.67 -4.75 -25.23
N HIS A 284 -8.09 -4.26 -26.34
CA HIS A 284 -6.65 -3.97 -26.45
C HIS A 284 -6.36 -2.77 -27.36
N GLY A 285 -5.13 -2.28 -27.33
CA GLY A 285 -4.74 -1.05 -28.03
C GLY A 285 -4.76 -1.11 -29.54
N GLU A 286 -4.66 -2.31 -30.15
CA GLU A 286 -4.67 -2.50 -31.61
C GLU A 286 -6.08 -2.53 -32.20
N LEU A 287 -7.15 -2.60 -31.40
CA LEU A 287 -8.51 -2.49 -31.89
C LEU A 287 -8.77 -1.09 -32.47
N GLU A 288 -9.54 -1.04 -33.53
CA GLU A 288 -10.05 0.24 -34.04
C GLU A 288 -10.88 0.96 -32.97
N LYS A 289 -10.92 2.29 -33.04
CA LYS A 289 -11.61 3.11 -32.05
C LYS A 289 -13.08 2.73 -31.90
N GLY A 290 -13.75 2.43 -33.03
CA GLY A 290 -15.16 1.99 -33.07
C GLY A 290 -15.34 0.67 -32.32
N GLU A 291 -14.63 -0.37 -32.73
CA GLU A 291 -14.69 -1.70 -32.14
C GLU A 291 -14.43 -1.69 -30.61
N ARG A 292 -13.47 -0.87 -30.20
CA ARG A 292 -13.15 -0.71 -28.78
C ARG A 292 -14.30 -0.07 -28.00
N VAL A 293 -14.94 0.97 -28.56
CA VAL A 293 -16.09 1.63 -27.92
C VAL A 293 -17.27 0.66 -27.87
N ASP A 294 -17.57 -0.01 -28.98
CA ASP A 294 -18.69 -0.96 -29.07
C ASP A 294 -18.51 -2.13 -28.08
N GLY A 295 -17.30 -2.69 -27.99
CA GLY A 295 -16.99 -3.77 -27.04
C GLY A 295 -17.11 -3.34 -25.58
N ILE A 296 -16.64 -2.12 -25.24
CA ILE A 296 -16.82 -1.54 -23.90
C ILE A 296 -18.29 -1.31 -23.60
N ASP A 297 -19.06 -0.76 -24.54
CA ASP A 297 -20.50 -0.50 -24.37
C ASP A 297 -21.30 -1.78 -24.21
N ALA A 298 -21.00 -2.83 -24.99
CA ALA A 298 -21.61 -4.15 -24.85
C ALA A 298 -21.40 -4.73 -23.43
N TYR A 299 -20.15 -4.64 -22.92
CA TYR A 299 -19.89 -5.09 -21.55
C TYR A 299 -20.60 -4.22 -20.50
N LEU A 300 -20.63 -2.91 -20.67
CA LEU A 300 -21.36 -2.00 -19.76
C LEU A 300 -22.88 -2.25 -19.76
N LYS A 301 -23.43 -2.68 -20.88
CA LYS A 301 -24.82 -3.16 -20.98
C LYS A 301 -25.03 -4.56 -20.44
N LYS A 302 -23.95 -5.23 -19.97
CA LYS A 302 -23.96 -6.60 -19.44
C LYS A 302 -24.32 -7.68 -20.47
N GLU A 303 -24.04 -7.42 -21.74
CA GLU A 303 -24.20 -8.38 -22.83
C GLU A 303 -23.13 -9.48 -22.76
N HIS A 304 -21.98 -9.17 -22.11
CA HIS A 304 -20.91 -10.13 -21.83
C HIS A 304 -20.68 -10.29 -20.34
N ARG A 305 -20.46 -11.54 -19.92
CA ARG A 305 -20.07 -11.87 -18.53
C ARG A 305 -18.61 -11.55 -18.26
N HIS A 306 -17.74 -11.70 -19.27
CA HIS A 306 -16.31 -11.54 -19.15
C HIS A 306 -15.80 -10.41 -20.06
N ILE A 307 -14.90 -9.57 -19.48
CA ILE A 307 -14.09 -8.64 -20.25
C ILE A 307 -12.61 -8.96 -20.02
N VAL A 308 -11.86 -9.13 -21.11
CA VAL A 308 -10.41 -9.35 -21.09
C VAL A 308 -9.70 -8.07 -21.50
N SER A 309 -8.73 -7.62 -20.74
CA SER A 309 -8.01 -6.37 -21.00
C SER A 309 -6.51 -6.53 -21.00
N VAL A 310 -5.87 -5.81 -21.93
CA VAL A 310 -4.41 -5.59 -21.95
C VAL A 310 -4.14 -4.11 -21.70
N ALA A 311 -3.71 -3.76 -20.49
CA ALA A 311 -3.28 -2.43 -20.03
C ALA A 311 -4.29 -1.26 -20.25
N MET A 312 -5.43 -1.48 -20.92
CA MET A 312 -6.36 -0.43 -21.33
C MET A 312 -7.38 -0.03 -20.27
N LEU A 313 -7.90 -0.99 -19.51
CA LEU A 313 -8.98 -0.76 -18.55
C LEU A 313 -8.52 -0.40 -17.13
N THR A 314 -7.24 -0.08 -16.97
CA THR A 314 -6.64 0.33 -15.69
C THR A 314 -6.94 1.78 -15.32
N THR A 315 -7.32 2.61 -16.32
CA THR A 315 -7.74 4.01 -16.11
C THR A 315 -9.02 4.31 -16.91
N GLY A 316 -9.87 5.21 -16.41
CA GLY A 316 -11.05 5.72 -17.15
C GLY A 316 -12.25 4.76 -17.27
N PHE A 317 -12.10 3.45 -17.14
CA PHE A 317 -13.19 2.48 -17.29
C PHE A 317 -14.07 2.41 -16.02
N ASN A 318 -15.40 2.52 -16.16
CA ASN A 318 -16.33 2.65 -15.03
C ASN A 318 -17.42 1.57 -14.97
N ALA A 319 -17.03 0.30 -14.90
CA ALA A 319 -17.97 -0.81 -14.62
C ALA A 319 -18.05 -1.06 -13.12
N LYS A 320 -19.08 -0.50 -12.45
CA LYS A 320 -19.28 -0.64 -10.99
C LYS A 320 -19.68 -2.05 -10.58
N PHE A 321 -20.32 -2.78 -11.47
CA PHE A 321 -20.89 -4.10 -11.24
C PHE A 321 -19.88 -5.26 -11.29
N VAL A 322 -18.62 -4.99 -11.63
CA VAL A 322 -17.55 -6.03 -11.63
C VAL A 322 -17.40 -6.60 -10.24
N ASP A 323 -17.67 -7.89 -10.08
CA ASP A 323 -17.66 -8.63 -8.82
C ASP A 323 -16.57 -9.72 -8.77
N CYS A 324 -15.81 -9.91 -9.87
CA CYS A 324 -14.65 -10.77 -9.93
C CYS A 324 -13.53 -10.13 -10.78
N ILE A 325 -12.32 -10.04 -10.20
CA ILE A 325 -11.10 -9.66 -10.91
C ILE A 325 -10.21 -10.89 -11.03
N VAL A 326 -9.74 -11.19 -12.25
CA VAL A 326 -8.78 -12.26 -12.49
C VAL A 326 -7.51 -11.65 -13.08
N CYS A 327 -6.45 -11.63 -12.28
CA CYS A 327 -5.18 -11.05 -12.66
C CYS A 327 -4.18 -12.14 -13.07
N LEU A 328 -4.02 -12.31 -14.39
CA LEU A 328 -3.00 -13.20 -14.98
C LEU A 328 -1.76 -12.39 -15.43
N ARG A 329 -1.58 -11.20 -14.84
CA ARG A 329 -0.45 -10.33 -15.11
C ARG A 329 0.36 -10.11 -13.83
N PRO A 330 1.46 -10.85 -13.62
CA PRO A 330 2.47 -10.45 -12.67
C PRO A 330 2.97 -9.03 -12.96
N THR A 331 3.13 -8.20 -11.95
CA THR A 331 3.70 -6.86 -12.12
C THR A 331 4.56 -6.46 -10.93
N ARG A 332 5.64 -5.73 -11.19
CA ARG A 332 6.47 -5.07 -10.18
C ARG A 332 5.96 -3.67 -9.84
N SER A 333 5.02 -3.16 -10.63
CA SER A 333 4.43 -1.85 -10.45
C SER A 333 3.28 -1.89 -9.43
N LEU A 334 3.52 -1.40 -8.22
CA LEU A 334 2.48 -1.23 -7.21
C LEU A 334 1.37 -0.27 -7.69
N VAL A 335 1.73 0.74 -8.51
CA VAL A 335 0.75 1.65 -9.11
C VAL A 335 -0.23 0.88 -9.99
N LEU A 336 0.28 0.05 -10.91
CA LEU A 336 -0.54 -0.79 -11.78
C LEU A 336 -1.39 -1.77 -10.96
N TRP A 337 -0.80 -2.41 -9.95
CA TRP A 337 -1.52 -3.34 -9.07
C TRP A 337 -2.70 -2.66 -8.36
N ARG A 338 -2.47 -1.50 -7.72
CA ARG A 338 -3.55 -0.73 -7.09
C ARG A 338 -4.63 -0.27 -8.07
N GLN A 339 -4.28 0.04 -9.31
CA GLN A 339 -5.25 0.36 -10.36
C GLN A 339 -6.09 -0.85 -10.77
N ILE A 340 -5.49 -2.03 -10.92
CA ILE A 340 -6.17 -3.29 -11.24
C ILE A 340 -7.19 -3.61 -10.14
N VAL A 341 -6.74 -3.73 -8.90
CA VAL A 341 -7.62 -4.07 -7.76
C VAL A 341 -8.66 -2.97 -7.51
N GLY A 342 -8.28 -1.73 -7.74
CA GLY A 342 -9.15 -0.56 -7.65
C GLY A 342 -10.41 -0.63 -8.52
N ARG A 343 -10.44 -1.49 -9.55
CA ARG A 343 -11.65 -1.74 -10.32
C ARG A 343 -12.71 -2.47 -9.51
N GLY A 344 -12.27 -3.31 -8.58
CA GLY A 344 -13.14 -4.04 -7.66
C GLY A 344 -13.69 -3.21 -6.51
N PHE A 345 -13.07 -2.09 -6.12
CA PHE A 345 -13.53 -1.27 -5.00
C PHE A 345 -14.85 -0.53 -5.24
N ARG A 346 -15.31 -0.43 -6.46
CA ARG A 346 -16.52 0.35 -6.78
C ARG A 346 -17.76 -0.32 -6.20
N PRO A 347 -18.55 0.37 -5.37
CA PRO A 347 -19.78 -0.18 -4.82
C PRO A 347 -20.86 -0.28 -5.91
N TYR A 348 -21.69 -1.29 -5.80
CA TYR A 348 -22.86 -1.50 -6.63
C TYR A 348 -23.93 -2.25 -5.84
N ASP A 349 -25.20 -1.91 -6.00
CA ASP A 349 -26.30 -2.40 -5.14
C ASP A 349 -26.40 -3.92 -5.03
N SER A 350 -26.09 -4.65 -6.10
CA SER A 350 -26.11 -6.12 -6.12
C SER A 350 -24.76 -6.78 -5.83
N LYS A 351 -23.77 -6.00 -5.38
CA LYS A 351 -22.40 -6.47 -5.15
C LYS A 351 -22.03 -6.31 -3.69
N GLU A 352 -21.94 -7.41 -2.99
CA GLU A 352 -21.50 -7.46 -1.60
C GLU A 352 -19.99 -7.23 -1.48
N ASN A 353 -19.21 -7.90 -2.31
CA ASN A 353 -17.76 -7.83 -2.34
C ASN A 353 -17.25 -8.09 -3.77
N CYS A 354 -15.94 -8.00 -3.97
CA CYS A 354 -15.29 -8.37 -5.23
C CYS A 354 -14.23 -9.45 -4.97
N LEU A 355 -14.40 -10.61 -5.60
CA LEU A 355 -13.40 -11.68 -5.56
C LEU A 355 -12.19 -11.29 -6.41
N CYS A 356 -10.98 -11.46 -5.90
CA CYS A 356 -9.76 -11.21 -6.64
C CYS A 356 -8.91 -12.48 -6.75
N LEU A 357 -8.78 -12.99 -7.96
CA LEU A 357 -8.00 -14.18 -8.31
C LEU A 357 -6.67 -13.71 -8.88
N ASP A 358 -5.59 -13.84 -8.12
CA ASP A 358 -4.27 -13.34 -8.48
C ASP A 358 -3.31 -14.48 -8.84
N ALA A 359 -3.19 -14.76 -10.14
CA ALA A 359 -2.17 -15.68 -10.65
C ALA A 359 -0.77 -15.04 -10.72
N GLY A 360 -0.71 -13.72 -10.63
CA GLY A 360 0.53 -12.97 -10.71
C GLY A 360 1.36 -12.96 -9.42
N GLY A 361 0.81 -13.44 -8.29
CA GLY A 361 1.47 -13.34 -6.99
C GLY A 361 1.63 -11.89 -6.52
N ASN A 362 0.79 -10.99 -7.02
CA ASN A 362 0.91 -9.55 -6.77
C ASN A 362 0.60 -9.19 -5.31
N PHE A 363 -0.36 -9.88 -4.67
CA PHE A 363 -0.59 -9.68 -3.23
C PHE A 363 0.62 -10.02 -2.38
N ALA A 364 1.28 -11.14 -2.69
CA ALA A 364 2.49 -11.54 -1.98
C ALA A 364 3.65 -10.56 -2.20
N ARG A 365 3.72 -9.98 -3.42
CA ARG A 365 4.77 -9.03 -3.81
C ARG A 365 4.56 -7.65 -3.23
N HIS A 366 3.34 -7.17 -3.24
CA HIS A 366 3.02 -5.77 -2.91
C HIS A 366 2.45 -5.56 -1.51
N GLY A 367 2.10 -6.62 -0.79
CA GLY A 367 1.51 -6.52 0.54
C GLY A 367 0.04 -6.12 0.54
N ALA A 368 -0.46 -5.73 1.70
CA ALA A 368 -1.85 -5.36 1.90
C ALA A 368 -2.22 -4.03 1.20
N LEU A 369 -3.47 -3.93 0.77
CA LEU A 369 -3.95 -2.77 -0.01
C LEU A 369 -4.08 -1.49 0.80
N ASN A 370 -4.28 -1.62 2.10
CA ASN A 370 -4.51 -0.54 3.06
C ASN A 370 -3.28 -0.13 3.86
N GLU A 371 -2.11 -0.69 3.55
CA GLU A 371 -0.87 -0.29 4.20
C GLU A 371 -0.46 1.15 3.86
N ASP A 372 0.03 1.86 4.88
CA ASP A 372 0.58 3.19 4.73
C ASP A 372 1.93 3.16 3.98
N MET A 373 2.05 4.02 2.98
CA MET A 373 3.24 4.11 2.11
C MET A 373 4.24 5.18 2.55
N ASP A 374 3.88 6.00 3.55
CA ASP A 374 4.72 7.12 3.98
C ASP A 374 5.98 6.70 4.75
N ASN A 375 6.04 5.46 5.22
CA ASN A 375 7.19 4.96 5.99
C ASN A 375 8.49 4.79 5.17
N GLY A 376 8.48 5.17 3.88
CA GLY A 376 9.68 5.30 3.04
C GLY A 376 10.53 4.02 2.92
N ASP A 377 10.01 2.86 3.31
CA ASP A 377 10.78 1.62 3.23
C ASP A 377 10.82 1.13 1.78
N SER A 378 11.93 1.45 1.12
CA SER A 378 12.24 0.97 -0.23
C SER A 378 12.38 -0.56 -0.33
N ARG A 379 12.29 -1.25 0.81
CA ARG A 379 12.43 -2.71 0.94
C ARG A 379 11.09 -3.44 1.05
N ARG A 380 9.98 -2.76 0.77
CA ARG A 380 8.65 -3.33 0.84
C ARG A 380 8.51 -4.55 -0.08
N GLY A 381 7.94 -5.61 0.47
CA GLY A 381 7.88 -6.91 -0.21
C GLY A 381 9.23 -7.66 -0.27
N MET A 382 10.35 -6.98 -0.04
CA MET A 382 11.65 -7.64 0.11
C MET A 382 11.67 -8.45 1.42
N TRP A 383 12.47 -9.50 1.45
CA TRP A 383 12.67 -10.29 2.65
C TRP A 383 14.13 -10.32 3.07
N ALA A 384 14.38 -10.16 4.36
CA ALA A 384 15.71 -10.29 4.92
C ALA A 384 16.03 -11.77 5.18
N CYS A 385 17.21 -12.21 4.79
CA CYS A 385 17.67 -13.53 5.11
C CYS A 385 18.05 -13.59 6.60
N SER A 386 17.44 -14.52 7.33
CA SER A 386 17.69 -14.75 8.77
C SER A 386 18.77 -15.80 9.03
N ASP A 387 19.48 -16.26 7.98
CA ASP A 387 20.51 -17.26 8.14
C ASP A 387 21.79 -16.70 8.78
N GLN A 388 22.52 -17.58 9.42
CA GLN A 388 23.83 -17.28 9.97
C GLN A 388 24.91 -17.65 8.95
N LEU A 389 25.90 -16.79 8.80
CA LEU A 389 27.08 -17.02 7.98
C LEU A 389 28.26 -17.30 8.90
N VAL A 390 28.95 -18.39 8.68
CA VAL A 390 30.18 -18.72 9.38
C VAL A 390 31.36 -18.02 8.71
N ILE A 391 32.14 -17.27 9.47
CA ILE A 391 33.31 -16.55 8.97
C ILE A 391 34.50 -17.50 8.93
N ASN A 392 35.12 -17.67 7.76
CA ASN A 392 36.37 -18.42 7.64
C ASN A 392 37.52 -17.63 8.30
N PRO A 393 38.11 -18.10 9.41
CA PRO A 393 39.20 -17.42 10.12
C PRO A 393 40.50 -17.37 9.30
N HIS A 394 40.62 -18.22 8.28
CA HIS A 394 41.83 -18.30 7.42
C HIS A 394 41.70 -17.51 6.11
N ALA A 395 40.61 -16.77 5.95
CA ALA A 395 40.43 -15.95 4.76
C ALA A 395 41.51 -14.85 4.66
N PRO A 396 42.03 -14.59 3.46
CA PRO A 396 43.05 -13.55 3.27
C PRO A 396 42.48 -12.21 3.65
N LYS A 397 43.13 -11.53 4.59
CA LYS A 397 42.82 -10.14 4.94
C LYS A 397 43.30 -9.23 3.81
N ALA A 398 42.49 -8.27 3.41
CA ALA A 398 42.94 -7.23 2.49
C ALA A 398 44.20 -6.53 3.05
N LYS A 399 45.21 -6.34 2.22
CA LYS A 399 46.53 -5.81 2.63
C LYS A 399 46.50 -4.38 3.18
N ASP A 400 45.42 -3.67 3.00
CA ASP A 400 45.25 -2.24 3.33
C ASP A 400 44.14 -1.97 4.38
N GLY A 401 43.54 -3.00 4.98
CA GLY A 401 42.49 -2.82 5.97
C GLY A 401 41.14 -2.35 5.40
N THR A 402 41.00 -2.24 4.09
CA THR A 402 39.73 -1.87 3.44
C THR A 402 38.76 -3.03 3.45
N ALA A 403 37.45 -2.69 3.49
CA ALA A 403 36.39 -3.71 3.48
C ALA A 403 36.40 -4.46 2.14
N VAL A 404 36.61 -5.77 2.20
CA VAL A 404 36.55 -6.68 1.04
C VAL A 404 35.21 -6.54 0.32
N SER A 405 35.23 -6.53 -1.00
CA SER A 405 33.99 -6.38 -1.79
C SER A 405 32.96 -7.48 -1.48
N PRO A 406 31.64 -7.27 -1.70
CA PRO A 406 30.61 -8.28 -1.45
C PRO A 406 30.86 -9.63 -2.15
N ARG A 407 31.53 -9.61 -3.34
CA ARG A 407 31.91 -10.82 -4.08
C ARG A 407 33.06 -11.59 -3.41
N GLU A 408 34.03 -10.88 -2.85
CA GLU A 408 35.14 -11.48 -2.11
C GLU A 408 34.68 -11.99 -0.74
N ARG A 409 33.69 -11.31 -0.11
CA ARG A 409 33.07 -11.79 1.14
C ARG A 409 32.32 -13.10 0.95
N SER A 410 31.70 -13.37 -0.20
CA SER A 410 30.99 -14.61 -0.47
C SER A 410 31.91 -15.83 -0.56
N ALA A 411 33.17 -15.63 -0.92
CA ALA A 411 34.16 -16.72 -0.91
C ALA A 411 34.69 -17.09 0.50
N ILE A 412 34.37 -16.25 1.49
CA ILE A 412 34.89 -16.33 2.86
C ILE A 412 33.83 -16.83 3.85
N ARG A 413 32.56 -16.88 3.46
CA ARG A 413 31.42 -17.15 4.34
C ARG A 413 30.63 -18.36 3.83
N PHE A 414 30.38 -19.30 4.71
CA PHE A 414 29.57 -20.47 4.43
C PHE A 414 28.21 -20.37 5.11
N PRO A 415 27.09 -20.59 4.39
CA PRO A 415 25.79 -20.65 5.03
C PRO A 415 25.69 -21.90 5.92
N MET A 416 25.22 -21.73 7.15
CA MET A 416 25.08 -22.82 8.14
C MET A 416 24.24 -24.00 7.61
N HIS A 417 23.21 -23.71 6.80
CA HIS A 417 22.35 -24.74 6.23
C HIS A 417 23.01 -25.57 5.12
N SER A 418 24.18 -25.19 4.61
CA SER A 418 24.92 -25.96 3.60
C SER A 418 25.88 -26.98 4.20
N VAL A 419 25.93 -27.07 5.53
CA VAL A 419 26.72 -28.08 6.22
C VAL A 419 25.99 -29.43 6.12
N PRO A 420 26.58 -30.49 5.55
CA PRO A 420 25.94 -31.80 5.46
C PRO A 420 25.65 -32.39 6.84
N ASP A 421 24.50 -33.04 7.01
CA ASP A 421 24.10 -33.71 8.26
C ASP A 421 25.04 -34.81 8.72
N GLU A 422 25.87 -35.34 7.80
CA GLU A 422 26.87 -36.40 8.07
C GLU A 422 28.24 -35.85 8.47
N THR A 423 28.37 -34.56 8.71
CA THR A 423 29.65 -33.95 9.09
C THR A 423 30.05 -34.37 10.50
N ASP A 424 31.32 -34.80 10.70
CA ASP A 424 31.87 -35.16 12.01
C ASP A 424 31.53 -34.12 13.08
N LEU A 425 31.01 -34.56 14.22
CA LEU A 425 30.63 -33.73 15.35
C LEU A 425 31.74 -32.75 15.79
N ARG A 426 33.03 -33.15 15.58
CA ARG A 426 34.18 -32.27 15.83
C ARG A 426 34.27 -31.10 14.88
N VAL A 427 33.85 -31.27 13.62
CA VAL A 427 33.80 -30.20 12.62
C VAL A 427 32.65 -29.27 12.94
N LEU A 428 31.48 -29.80 13.32
CA LEU A 428 30.33 -29.03 13.77
C LEU A 428 30.64 -28.17 15.00
N LEU A 429 31.26 -28.79 16.03
CA LEU A 429 31.68 -28.09 17.26
C LEU A 429 32.74 -27.02 16.97
N HIS A 430 33.64 -27.28 15.99
CA HIS A 430 34.61 -26.28 15.55
C HIS A 430 33.96 -25.14 14.78
N MET A 431 32.94 -25.41 13.99
CA MET A 431 32.16 -24.39 13.28
C MET A 431 31.29 -23.56 14.22
N GLU A 432 30.72 -24.17 15.29
CA GLU A 432 29.99 -23.43 16.34
C GLU A 432 30.90 -22.47 17.13
N ALA A 433 32.20 -22.80 17.25
CA ALA A 433 33.18 -21.94 17.89
C ALA A 433 33.68 -20.79 17.00
N LEU A 434 33.34 -20.79 15.71
CA LEU A 434 33.71 -19.72 14.79
C LEU A 434 32.76 -18.53 14.94
N ALA A 435 33.30 -17.32 14.70
CA ALA A 435 32.48 -16.12 14.69
C ALA A 435 31.35 -16.24 13.66
N GLN A 436 30.12 -16.07 14.08
CA GLN A 436 28.92 -16.10 13.25
C GLN A 436 28.39 -14.68 13.07
N GLU A 437 28.00 -14.35 11.85
CA GLU A 437 27.30 -13.09 11.55
C GLU A 437 25.98 -13.39 10.84
N PRO A 438 24.88 -12.70 11.17
CA PRO A 438 23.63 -12.85 10.44
C PRO A 438 23.81 -12.42 8.98
N CYS A 439 23.25 -13.16 8.06
CA CYS A 439 23.32 -12.86 6.63
C CYS A 439 22.72 -11.50 6.33
N ASN A 440 21.56 -11.21 6.88
CA ASN A 440 20.82 -9.93 6.76
C ASN A 440 20.73 -9.38 5.34
N TYR A 441 20.95 -10.19 4.31
CA TYR A 441 20.82 -9.76 2.93
C TYR A 441 19.34 -9.59 2.55
N TRP A 442 19.00 -8.45 2.00
CA TRP A 442 17.67 -8.16 1.53
C TRP A 442 17.48 -8.67 0.10
N ASN A 443 16.52 -9.56 -0.06
CA ASN A 443 16.20 -10.20 -1.32
C ASN A 443 14.92 -9.63 -1.89
N ASP A 444 14.85 -9.52 -3.22
CA ASP A 444 13.62 -9.17 -3.92
C ASP A 444 12.52 -10.21 -3.62
N PRO A 445 11.22 -9.78 -3.64
CA PRO A 445 10.10 -10.67 -3.30
C PRO A 445 10.02 -11.93 -4.16
N GLU A 446 10.50 -11.86 -5.38
CA GLU A 446 10.51 -12.94 -6.37
C GLU A 446 11.57 -14.02 -6.14
N HIS A 447 12.60 -13.72 -5.34
CA HIS A 447 13.64 -14.71 -5.05
C HIS A 447 13.19 -15.66 -3.95
N MET A 448 13.13 -16.93 -4.28
CA MET A 448 12.80 -18.01 -3.33
C MET A 448 14.02 -18.48 -2.53
N THR A 449 15.20 -18.08 -2.95
CA THR A 449 16.46 -18.34 -2.26
C THR A 449 17.24 -17.06 -2.05
N CYS A 450 17.95 -16.98 -0.94
CA CYS A 450 18.81 -15.82 -0.66
C CYS A 450 19.97 -15.77 -1.67
N ARG A 451 20.10 -14.66 -2.38
CA ARG A 451 21.15 -14.46 -3.37
C ARG A 451 22.55 -14.44 -2.79
N GLN A 452 22.68 -14.15 -1.49
CA GLN A 452 23.97 -14.10 -0.83
C GLN A 452 24.41 -15.46 -0.29
N CYS A 453 23.51 -16.22 0.35
CA CYS A 453 23.88 -17.47 1.04
C CYS A 453 23.15 -18.71 0.49
N GLY A 454 22.26 -18.57 -0.48
CA GLY A 454 21.53 -19.68 -1.08
C GLY A 454 20.40 -20.27 -0.23
N ARG A 455 20.16 -19.76 0.99
CA ARG A 455 19.12 -20.30 1.86
C ARG A 455 17.74 -20.09 1.24
N PRO A 456 16.88 -21.14 1.21
CA PRO A 456 15.49 -20.98 0.82
C PRO A 456 14.76 -20.00 1.74
N ARG A 457 13.86 -19.20 1.17
CA ARG A 457 13.01 -18.26 1.91
C ARG A 457 12.12 -19.01 2.90
N GLN A 458 12.49 -18.99 4.18
CA GLN A 458 11.69 -19.63 5.23
C GLN A 458 10.41 -18.83 5.46
N GLY A 459 9.31 -19.55 5.67
CA GLY A 459 8.03 -18.97 6.05
C GLY A 459 7.14 -18.54 4.87
N TYR A 460 7.67 -18.25 3.68
CA TYR A 460 6.83 -17.80 2.57
C TYR A 460 5.78 -18.86 2.19
N LEU A 461 6.20 -20.10 1.94
CA LEU A 461 5.26 -21.20 1.72
C LEU A 461 4.46 -21.54 2.98
N ALA A 462 5.07 -21.44 4.17
CA ALA A 462 4.38 -21.68 5.43
C ALA A 462 3.38 -20.57 5.77
N VAL A 463 3.67 -19.31 5.49
CA VAL A 463 2.75 -18.17 5.65
C VAL A 463 1.62 -18.27 4.60
N ILE A 464 1.93 -18.56 3.34
CA ILE A 464 0.91 -18.80 2.32
C ILE A 464 0.11 -20.06 2.64
N GLN A 465 0.75 -21.16 3.07
CA GLN A 465 0.06 -22.39 3.46
C GLN A 465 -0.70 -22.24 4.79
N LYS A 466 -0.19 -21.48 5.75
CA LYS A 466 -0.90 -21.16 7.00
C LYS A 466 -2.07 -20.23 6.73
N ARG A 467 -1.91 -19.24 5.88
CA ARG A 467 -2.98 -18.35 5.40
C ARG A 467 -3.99 -19.11 4.52
N ALA A 468 -3.53 -19.97 3.63
CA ALA A 468 -4.41 -20.84 2.83
C ALA A 468 -5.08 -21.97 3.64
N LYS A 469 -4.47 -22.42 4.76
CA LYS A 469 -5.09 -23.37 5.69
C LYS A 469 -6.01 -22.68 6.69
N ALA A 470 -5.75 -21.44 7.06
CA ALA A 470 -6.64 -20.65 7.90
C ALA A 470 -7.87 -20.15 7.13
N ALA A 471 -7.75 -19.90 5.83
CA ALA A 471 -8.86 -19.46 4.98
C ALA A 471 -10.12 -20.35 5.05
N PRO A 472 -10.04 -21.70 5.05
CA PRO A 472 -11.23 -22.53 5.15
C PRO A 472 -11.94 -22.48 6.51
N SER A 473 -11.25 -22.16 7.60
CA SER A 473 -11.85 -22.05 8.94
C SER A 473 -12.46 -20.67 9.20
N LEU A 474 -12.13 -19.69 8.36
CA LEU A 474 -12.62 -18.32 8.39
C LEU A 474 -13.73 -18.05 7.38
N LEU A 475 -14.18 -19.07 6.66
CA LEU A 475 -15.29 -18.99 5.66
C LEU A 475 -16.66 -18.55 6.23
N GLY A 476 -16.76 -18.29 7.51
CA GLY A 476 -17.93 -17.68 8.15
C GLY A 476 -17.64 -16.29 8.71
N SER A 477 -16.40 -15.80 8.64
CA SER A 477 -16.02 -14.46 9.05
C SER A 477 -15.71 -13.63 7.81
N ASP A 478 -16.07 -12.39 7.87
CA ASP A 478 -15.92 -11.39 6.83
C ASP A 478 -14.45 -11.00 6.52
N ASP A 479 -13.49 -11.89 6.74
CA ASP A 479 -12.08 -11.56 6.71
C ASP A 479 -11.48 -11.62 5.31
N SER A 480 -11.07 -10.48 4.82
CA SER A 480 -10.24 -10.35 3.64
C SER A 480 -8.76 -10.35 4.07
N TYR A 481 -7.99 -11.40 3.74
CA TYR A 481 -6.54 -11.39 3.96
C TYR A 481 -5.79 -10.36 3.08
N LEU A 482 -6.53 -9.64 2.23
CA LEU A 482 -6.05 -8.53 1.41
C LEU A 482 -6.04 -7.20 2.15
N LEU A 483 -6.71 -7.14 3.29
CA LEU A 483 -6.66 -6.07 4.25
C LEU A 483 -5.83 -6.58 5.43
N HIS A 484 -5.09 -5.72 6.08
CA HIS A 484 -4.37 -6.11 7.31
C HIS A 484 -5.38 -6.63 8.33
N ASP A 485 -5.09 -7.77 8.97
CA ASP A 485 -5.92 -8.36 10.05
C ASP A 485 -6.18 -7.36 11.20
N GLU A 486 -5.30 -6.36 11.30
CA GLU A 486 -5.38 -5.28 12.27
C GLU A 486 -6.54 -4.31 12.07
N ASP A 487 -7.21 -4.39 10.93
CA ASP A 487 -8.19 -3.42 10.49
C ASP A 487 -9.65 -3.81 10.78
N GLU A 488 -9.88 -5.01 11.35
CA GLU A 488 -11.23 -5.53 11.53
C GLU A 488 -11.97 -5.00 12.75
N VAL A 489 -11.29 -4.33 13.66
CA VAL A 489 -11.95 -3.86 14.90
C VAL A 489 -11.81 -2.36 15.05
N VAL A 490 -12.63 -1.62 14.35
CA VAL A 490 -13.00 -0.29 14.79
C VAL A 490 -14.46 -0.33 15.18
N LEU A 491 -14.70 -0.72 16.38
CA LEU A 491 -15.97 -0.41 17.03
C LEU A 491 -16.07 1.12 17.19
N GLU A 492 -17.26 1.61 16.91
CA GLU A 492 -17.64 2.97 17.26
C GLU A 492 -17.39 3.18 18.75
N ASP A 493 -16.87 4.36 19.04
CA ASP A 493 -16.44 4.88 20.33
C ASP A 493 -14.99 4.65 20.71
N ALA A 494 -14.41 5.76 21.11
CA ALA A 494 -13.00 6.05 21.27
C ALA A 494 -12.21 5.17 22.26
N GLU A 495 -12.77 4.11 22.79
CA GLU A 495 -12.21 3.37 23.92
C GLU A 495 -12.04 1.85 23.75
N CYS A 496 -12.43 1.24 22.66
CA CYS A 496 -12.29 -0.20 22.51
C CYS A 496 -10.97 -0.61 21.87
N SER A 497 -10.10 -1.05 22.73
CA SER A 497 -8.85 -1.72 22.49
C SER A 497 -9.05 -3.23 22.54
N GLN A 498 -8.52 -3.98 21.57
CA GLN A 498 -8.38 -5.43 21.74
C GLN A 498 -7.34 -5.71 22.80
N THR A 499 -7.73 -6.50 23.77
CA THR A 499 -6.84 -6.93 24.84
C THR A 499 -6.48 -8.40 24.63
N MET A 500 -5.19 -8.68 24.48
CA MET A 500 -4.63 -10.02 24.32
C MET A 500 -3.70 -10.32 25.48
N ILE A 501 -3.66 -11.57 25.90
CA ILE A 501 -2.68 -12.03 26.89
C ILE A 501 -1.60 -12.79 26.14
N ALA A 502 -0.34 -12.35 26.29
CA ALA A 502 0.81 -12.96 25.67
C ALA A 502 1.76 -13.50 26.73
N HIS A 503 2.14 -14.77 26.58
CA HIS A 503 3.17 -15.36 27.44
C HIS A 503 4.55 -14.79 27.09
N VAL A 504 5.38 -14.54 28.11
CA VAL A 504 6.72 -13.98 27.91
C VAL A 504 7.74 -15.13 27.83
N ASP A 505 8.27 -15.33 26.63
CA ASP A 505 9.30 -16.35 26.39
C ASP A 505 10.67 -15.87 26.86
N ASP A 506 11.03 -14.62 26.55
CA ASP A 506 12.32 -14.03 26.90
C ASP A 506 12.22 -12.54 27.20
N MET A 507 13.22 -12.00 27.87
CA MET A 507 13.30 -10.59 28.24
C MET A 507 14.74 -10.09 28.17
N THR A 508 14.94 -8.96 27.50
CA THR A 508 16.24 -8.30 27.41
C THR A 508 16.18 -6.89 28.00
N LEU A 509 17.14 -6.56 28.84
CA LEU A 509 17.26 -5.28 29.52
C LEU A 509 18.43 -4.48 28.93
N THR A 510 18.13 -3.38 28.27
CA THR A 510 19.17 -2.54 27.63
C THR A 510 19.13 -1.12 28.17
N PRO A 511 20.21 -0.63 28.81
CA PRO A 511 20.33 0.77 29.15
C PRO A 511 20.30 1.64 27.88
N ALA A 512 19.52 2.70 27.90
CA ALA A 512 19.44 3.68 26.81
C ALA A 512 19.86 5.06 27.33
N GLY A 513 21.13 5.37 27.16
CA GLY A 513 21.75 6.54 27.80
C GLY A 513 21.99 6.35 29.31
N ASN A 514 22.11 7.46 30.04
CA ASN A 514 22.47 7.43 31.47
C ASN A 514 21.26 7.31 32.41
N SER A 515 20.05 7.44 31.91
CA SER A 515 18.83 7.55 32.74
C SER A 515 17.63 6.74 32.25
N GLN A 516 17.79 5.97 31.19
CA GLN A 516 16.68 5.23 30.61
C GLN A 516 16.99 3.73 30.57
N LEU A 517 15.95 2.91 30.78
CA LEU A 517 15.99 1.46 30.63
C LEU A 517 14.96 1.04 29.59
N ARG A 518 15.45 0.37 28.53
CA ARG A 518 14.60 -0.32 27.57
C ARG A 518 14.48 -1.79 27.99
N ILE A 519 13.26 -2.26 28.02
CA ILE A 519 12.93 -3.65 28.29
C ILE A 519 12.27 -4.19 27.02
N ASP A 520 12.92 -5.15 26.37
CA ASP A 520 12.38 -5.84 25.22
C ASP A 520 11.87 -7.21 25.68
N TYR A 521 10.57 -7.45 25.55
CA TYR A 521 9.93 -8.74 25.81
C TYR A 521 9.73 -9.49 24.52
N MET A 522 10.13 -10.75 24.49
CA MET A 522 9.77 -11.68 23.43
C MET A 522 8.57 -12.49 23.88
N THR A 523 7.51 -12.46 23.09
CA THR A 523 6.27 -13.19 23.38
C THR A 523 5.87 -14.04 22.17
N GLU A 524 5.00 -14.99 22.36
CA GLU A 524 4.40 -15.80 21.31
C GLU A 524 3.66 -14.96 20.25
N LEU A 525 3.24 -13.74 20.61
CA LEU A 525 2.57 -12.78 19.70
C LEU A 525 3.55 -11.79 19.06
N GLY A 526 4.85 -11.89 19.37
CA GLY A 526 5.90 -11.04 18.83
C GLY A 526 6.61 -10.18 19.87
N PRO A 527 7.58 -9.36 19.46
CA PRO A 527 8.38 -8.53 20.37
C PRO A 527 7.58 -7.32 20.86
N CYS A 528 7.59 -7.12 22.18
CA CYS A 528 7.01 -5.97 22.86
C CYS A 528 8.09 -5.16 23.56
N LYS A 529 7.94 -3.84 23.60
CA LYS A 529 8.96 -2.95 24.18
C LYS A 529 8.35 -2.08 25.28
N LEU A 530 9.11 -1.92 26.34
CA LEU A 530 8.84 -0.97 27.40
C LEU A 530 10.04 -0.07 27.59
N ARG A 531 9.80 1.19 27.86
CA ARG A 531 10.84 2.16 28.19
C ARG A 531 10.54 2.84 29.51
N LEU A 532 11.48 2.83 30.42
CA LEU A 532 11.44 3.56 31.67
C LEU A 532 12.41 4.72 31.61
N ASP A 533 11.95 5.92 31.93
CA ASP A 533 12.75 7.14 31.98
C ASP A 533 12.89 7.59 33.45
N PHE A 534 14.06 7.42 34.01
CA PHE A 534 14.33 7.74 35.41
C PHE A 534 14.57 9.23 35.65
N ASP A 535 14.96 10.01 34.63
CA ASP A 535 15.04 11.46 34.74
C ASP A 535 13.63 12.07 34.79
N ARG A 536 12.71 11.57 33.99
CA ARG A 536 11.29 11.93 34.07
C ARG A 536 10.71 11.55 35.43
N ALA A 537 11.04 10.36 35.94
CA ALA A 537 10.61 9.93 37.28
C ALA A 537 11.15 10.83 38.39
N ALA A 538 12.32 11.44 38.23
CA ALA A 538 12.87 12.38 39.20
C ALA A 538 12.14 13.75 39.19
N GLN A 539 11.48 14.12 38.11
CA GLN A 539 10.84 15.42 37.92
C GLN A 539 9.31 15.39 38.01
N ASP A 540 8.70 14.25 37.68
CA ASP A 540 7.24 14.04 37.64
C ASP A 540 6.81 13.06 38.74
N GLY A 541 6.12 13.56 39.77
CA GLY A 541 5.68 12.75 40.91
C GLY A 541 4.71 11.62 40.55
N ALA A 542 3.87 11.80 39.50
CA ALA A 542 2.97 10.76 39.04
C ALA A 542 3.74 9.67 38.31
N TYR A 543 4.68 10.05 37.46
CA TYR A 543 5.56 9.13 36.75
C TYR A 543 6.53 8.42 37.72
N TYR A 544 6.97 9.08 38.80
CA TYR A 544 7.72 8.46 39.90
C TYR A 544 6.91 7.33 40.58
N ALA A 545 5.67 7.61 40.93
CA ALA A 545 4.80 6.62 41.56
C ALA A 545 4.57 5.40 40.66
N TYR A 546 4.41 5.65 39.36
CA TYR A 546 4.30 4.63 38.33
C TYR A 546 5.56 3.78 38.22
N THR A 547 6.72 4.40 38.03
CA THR A 547 8.03 3.74 37.91
C THR A 547 8.37 2.96 39.20
N ARG A 548 8.08 3.53 40.37
CA ARG A 548 8.26 2.87 41.67
C ARG A 548 7.44 1.60 41.78
N LYS A 549 6.15 1.65 41.43
CA LYS A 549 5.25 0.49 41.55
C LYS A 549 5.70 -0.64 40.63
N PHE A 550 6.11 -0.31 39.38
CA PHE A 550 6.69 -1.31 38.49
C PHE A 550 7.96 -1.94 39.08
N PHE A 551 8.91 -1.11 39.51
CA PHE A 551 10.20 -1.56 39.99
C PHE A 551 10.06 -2.44 41.26
N GLU A 552 9.22 -2.03 42.20
CA GLU A 552 8.94 -2.79 43.40
C GLU A 552 8.33 -4.15 43.10
N LEU A 553 7.44 -4.20 42.12
CA LEU A 553 6.82 -5.45 41.68
C LEU A 553 7.81 -6.34 40.91
N ALA A 554 8.57 -5.77 39.99
CA ALA A 554 9.50 -6.50 39.14
C ALA A 554 10.78 -6.99 39.88
N THR A 555 11.21 -6.30 40.90
CA THR A 555 12.45 -6.64 41.64
C THR A 555 12.21 -7.15 43.06
N GLY A 556 11.02 -6.94 43.62
CA GLY A 556 10.74 -7.17 45.03
C GLY A 556 11.43 -6.17 45.98
N ARG A 557 12.03 -5.09 45.45
CA ARG A 557 12.77 -4.08 46.21
C ARG A 557 12.23 -2.68 45.98
N LYS A 558 12.40 -1.79 46.94
CA LYS A 558 12.00 -0.39 46.77
C LYS A 558 12.87 0.32 45.73
N LEU A 559 12.24 1.19 44.97
CA LEU A 559 12.96 2.07 44.05
C LEU A 559 13.93 2.95 44.85
N PRO A 560 15.20 3.11 44.42
CA PRO A 560 16.14 4.01 45.07
C PRO A 560 15.61 5.44 45.14
N GLY A 561 16.00 6.19 46.19
CA GLY A 561 15.57 7.59 46.34
C GLY A 561 16.02 8.51 45.21
N GLU A 562 17.09 8.14 44.54
CA GLU A 562 17.51 8.71 43.27
C GLU A 562 17.15 7.72 42.15
N PRO A 563 16.08 7.97 41.37
CA PRO A 563 15.51 7.00 40.42
C PRO A 563 16.51 6.44 39.40
N HIS A 564 17.46 7.24 38.94
CA HIS A 564 18.49 6.82 37.96
C HIS A 564 19.40 5.70 38.50
N ARG A 565 19.55 5.56 39.84
CA ARG A 565 20.28 4.44 40.44
C ARG A 565 19.59 3.10 40.24
N ALA A 566 18.32 3.09 39.84
CA ALA A 566 17.61 1.87 39.47
C ALA A 566 18.26 1.13 38.28
N LEU A 567 18.98 1.86 37.41
CA LEU A 567 19.76 1.23 36.34
C LEU A 567 20.84 0.27 36.83
N LEU A 568 21.42 0.54 38.01
CA LEU A 568 22.40 -0.34 38.65
C LEU A 568 21.77 -1.63 39.22
N MET A 569 20.45 -1.62 39.39
CA MET A 569 19.67 -2.73 39.91
C MET A 569 18.87 -3.43 38.79
N ARG A 570 19.09 -3.13 37.53
CA ARG A 570 18.32 -3.70 36.40
C ARG A 570 18.34 -5.21 36.37
N ASP A 571 19.47 -5.82 36.71
CA ASP A 571 19.64 -7.28 36.71
C ASP A 571 18.79 -8.01 37.78
N LEU A 572 18.12 -7.25 38.65
CA LEU A 572 17.14 -7.76 39.60
C LEU A 572 15.72 -7.76 39.08
N ILE A 573 15.49 -7.17 37.89
CA ILE A 573 14.17 -7.19 37.23
C ILE A 573 13.91 -8.61 36.73
N GLU A 574 12.91 -9.23 37.31
CA GLU A 574 12.53 -10.58 36.93
C GLU A 574 11.64 -10.57 35.67
N LYS A 575 11.76 -11.64 34.92
CA LYS A 575 10.91 -11.87 33.74
C LYS A 575 9.46 -12.05 34.18
N PRO A 576 8.50 -11.31 33.62
CA PRO A 576 7.08 -11.54 33.91
C PRO A 576 6.61 -12.87 33.32
N VAL A 577 5.47 -13.33 33.79
CA VAL A 577 4.81 -14.54 33.26
C VAL A 577 4.09 -14.20 31.98
N ASP A 578 3.28 -13.16 32.03
CA ASP A 578 2.46 -12.71 30.91
C ASP A 578 2.44 -11.20 30.80
N LEU A 579 2.14 -10.73 29.60
CA LEU A 579 1.77 -9.36 29.28
C LEU A 579 0.32 -9.31 28.81
N THR A 580 -0.41 -8.30 29.26
CA THR A 580 -1.65 -7.91 28.60
C THR A 580 -1.31 -6.83 27.59
N LEU A 581 -1.52 -7.14 26.33
CA LEU A 581 -1.30 -6.26 25.21
C LEU A 581 -2.62 -5.62 24.83
N THR A 582 -2.65 -4.31 24.78
CA THR A 582 -3.82 -3.58 24.34
C THR A 582 -3.47 -2.87 23.06
N LYS A 583 -4.19 -3.21 21.99
CA LYS A 583 -4.06 -2.58 20.70
C LYS A 583 -5.02 -1.40 20.63
N TYR A 584 -4.47 -0.23 20.40
CA TYR A 584 -5.23 1.01 20.23
C TYR A 584 -5.61 1.23 18.78
N GLN A 585 -6.55 2.14 18.57
CA GLN A 585 -7.10 2.44 17.24
C GLN A 585 -6.07 2.97 16.22
N ASP A 586 -4.89 3.39 16.65
CA ASP A 586 -3.80 3.85 15.79
C ASP A 586 -2.80 2.74 15.43
N ASN A 587 -3.22 1.49 15.59
CA ASN A 587 -2.43 0.27 15.39
C ASN A 587 -1.21 0.12 16.31
N ARG A 588 -1.02 1.01 17.27
CA ARG A 588 0.01 0.84 18.28
C ARG A 588 -0.44 -0.19 19.29
N VAL A 589 0.42 -1.16 19.55
CA VAL A 589 0.23 -2.15 20.61
C VAL A 589 1.02 -1.71 21.83
N PHE A 590 0.33 -1.55 22.93
CA PHE A 590 0.95 -1.18 24.19
C PHE A 590 0.80 -2.32 25.20
N VAL A 591 1.83 -2.49 26.00
CA VAL A 591 1.73 -3.31 27.20
C VAL A 591 0.87 -2.53 28.21
N THR A 592 -0.32 -3.00 28.50
CA THR A 592 -1.24 -2.35 29.44
C THR A 592 -1.25 -3.00 30.82
N GLU A 593 -0.82 -4.25 30.90
CA GLU A 593 -0.64 -4.93 32.18
C GLU A 593 0.53 -5.91 32.09
N ILE A 594 1.31 -6.01 33.15
CA ILE A 594 2.38 -7.01 33.30
C ILE A 594 2.08 -7.85 34.52
N ARG A 595 2.22 -9.16 34.40
CA ARG A 595 1.96 -10.10 35.48
C ARG A 595 3.21 -10.86 35.90
N PHE A 596 3.47 -10.86 37.18
CA PHE A 596 4.59 -11.54 37.81
C PHE A 596 4.08 -12.57 38.85
N ILE A 597 4.82 -13.65 39.04
CA ILE A 597 4.63 -14.52 40.22
C ILE A 597 5.55 -14.05 41.33
N ARG A 598 4.97 -13.61 42.46
CA ARG A 598 5.70 -13.19 43.65
C ARG A 598 5.20 -13.97 44.87
N ASN A 599 6.10 -14.69 45.53
CA ASN A 599 5.77 -15.54 46.69
C ASN A 599 4.63 -16.54 46.40
N GLY A 600 4.59 -17.09 45.18
CA GLY A 600 3.55 -18.01 44.72
C GLY A 600 2.21 -17.38 44.33
N GLU A 601 2.09 -16.05 44.39
CA GLU A 601 0.89 -15.32 44.00
C GLU A 601 1.12 -14.58 42.68
N LEU A 602 0.10 -14.57 41.83
CA LEU A 602 0.09 -13.76 40.61
C LEU A 602 -0.21 -12.30 40.98
N LYS A 603 0.74 -11.41 40.71
CA LYS A 603 0.60 -9.96 40.94
C LYS A 603 0.68 -9.22 39.63
N SER A 604 -0.15 -8.22 39.44
CA SER A 604 -0.20 -7.44 38.21
C SER A 604 0.17 -5.99 38.42
N PHE A 605 0.77 -5.44 37.38
CA PHE A 605 1.05 -4.02 37.22
C PHE A 605 0.35 -3.51 35.96
N ARG A 606 -0.58 -2.56 36.11
CA ARG A 606 -1.28 -1.94 35.02
C ARG A 606 -0.54 -0.69 34.57
N TYR A 607 -0.39 -0.58 33.26
CA TYR A 607 0.16 0.57 32.59
C TYR A 607 -0.91 1.62 32.34
N ASP A 608 -0.54 2.88 32.55
CA ASP A 608 -1.33 4.00 32.08
C ASP A 608 -0.73 4.49 30.74
N PRO A 609 -1.50 4.49 29.64
CA PRO A 609 -1.04 4.95 28.33
C PRO A 609 -0.48 6.38 28.32
N ALA A 610 -0.88 7.21 29.26
CA ALA A 610 -0.36 8.58 29.39
C ALA A 610 1.15 8.62 29.73
N TYR A 611 1.72 7.50 30.20
CA TYR A 611 3.13 7.40 30.61
C TYR A 611 4.00 6.57 29.67
N THR A 612 3.43 6.03 28.57
CA THR A 612 4.15 5.21 27.58
C THR A 612 4.46 6.01 26.32
N GLY A 613 5.08 7.16 26.45
CA GLY A 613 5.45 8.04 25.34
C GLY A 613 6.63 7.52 24.51
#